data_d3e99cd237d4b57a9544a8622442e0e9
#
_entry.id   d3e99cd237d4b57a9544a8622442e0e9
#
_cell.length_a   1.000
_cell.length_b   1.000
_cell.length_c   1.000
_cell.angle_alpha   90.00
_cell.angle_beta   90.00
_cell.angle_gamma   90.00
#
_symmetry.space_group_name_H-M   'P 1'
#
loop_
_entity.id
_entity.type
_entity.pdbx_description
1 polymer ?
#
loop_
_entity_poly.entity_id
_entity_poly.type
_entity_poly.pdbx_seq_one_letter_code
_entity_poly.pdbx_strand_id
1 'polypeptide(L)'
;MKYRTVEPFWTSYVRLPLEVKTKADAAFRLFQQGAGQPPFHPSLRIRKMAGHPGIWEGHVTLDYVFTFHVENDPATGETVFVFRNIGTRDIYRKP
;
A
#
# COMPACT_ATOMS: atom_id res chain seq x y z
N MET A 1 -7.53 -4.43 -13.58
CA MET A 1 -6.68 -4.28 -12.39
C MET A 1 -7.54 -4.28 -11.16
N LYS A 2 -7.17 -5.04 -10.15
CA LYS A 2 -7.93 -5.20 -8.92
C LYS A 2 -7.15 -4.74 -7.72
N TYR A 3 -7.87 -4.34 -6.68
CA TYR A 3 -7.32 -3.97 -5.38
C TYR A 3 -8.00 -4.81 -4.31
N ARG A 4 -7.20 -5.34 -3.39
CA ARG A 4 -7.68 -6.12 -2.26
C ARG A 4 -6.94 -5.69 -1.01
N THR A 5 -7.61 -5.81 0.13
CA THR A 5 -7.01 -5.56 1.44
C THR A 5 -7.10 -6.81 2.27
N VAL A 6 -6.17 -6.95 3.21
CA VAL A 6 -6.24 -8.01 4.22
C VAL A 6 -6.64 -7.40 5.56
N GLU A 7 -7.14 -8.24 6.47
CA GLU A 7 -7.67 -7.77 7.74
C GLU A 7 -6.70 -6.90 8.55
N PRO A 8 -5.40 -7.23 8.68
CA PRO A 8 -4.46 -6.37 9.39
C PRO A 8 -4.38 -4.94 8.87
N PHE A 9 -4.57 -4.76 7.55
CA PHE A 9 -4.61 -3.41 6.97
C PHE A 9 -5.73 -2.58 7.58
N TRP A 10 -6.94 -3.13 7.64
CA TRP A 10 -8.10 -2.40 8.18
C TRP A 10 -8.00 -2.18 9.67
N THR A 11 -7.51 -3.15 10.43
CA THR A 11 -7.26 -3.01 11.85
C THR A 11 -6.32 -1.84 12.14
N SER A 12 -5.28 -1.71 11.34
CA SER A 12 -4.32 -0.60 11.46
C SER A 12 -4.90 0.72 10.95
N TYR A 13 -5.64 0.68 9.83
CA TYR A 13 -6.21 1.89 9.22
C TYR A 13 -7.16 2.61 10.17
N VAL A 14 -8.03 1.88 10.87
CA VAL A 14 -9.01 2.51 11.77
C VAL A 14 -8.36 3.21 12.96
N ARG A 15 -7.13 2.84 13.29
CA ARG A 15 -6.35 3.44 14.39
C ARG A 15 -5.59 4.70 13.97
N LEU A 16 -5.54 5.01 12.69
CA LEU A 16 -4.84 6.19 12.22
C LEU A 16 -5.51 7.47 12.72
N PRO A 17 -4.74 8.52 13.05
CA PRO A 17 -5.30 9.84 13.25
C PRO A 17 -6.13 10.28 12.04
N LEU A 18 -7.18 11.05 12.26
CA LEU A 18 -8.09 11.47 11.18
C LEU A 18 -7.35 12.16 10.04
N GLU A 19 -6.42 13.05 10.34
CA GLU A 19 -5.66 13.75 9.30
C GLU A 19 -4.78 12.80 8.47
N VAL A 20 -4.29 11.72 9.09
CA VAL A 20 -3.52 10.69 8.40
C VAL A 20 -4.44 9.86 7.51
N LYS A 21 -5.64 9.52 7.98
CA LYS A 21 -6.64 8.82 7.14
C LYS A 21 -6.95 9.62 5.88
N THR A 22 -7.13 10.93 6.02
CA THR A 22 -7.39 11.81 4.87
C THR A 22 -6.25 11.79 3.87
N LYS A 23 -5.02 11.83 4.36
CA LYS A 23 -3.82 11.74 3.51
C LYS A 23 -3.66 10.35 2.88
N ALA A 24 -4.01 9.30 3.63
CA ALA A 24 -3.99 7.93 3.12
C ALA A 24 -4.99 7.77 1.96
N ASP A 25 -6.19 8.29 2.12
CA ASP A 25 -7.20 8.23 1.07
C ASP A 25 -6.72 8.96 -0.20
N ALA A 26 -6.06 10.10 -0.04
CA ALA A 26 -5.47 10.83 -1.15
C ALA A 26 -4.34 10.03 -1.82
N ALA A 27 -3.49 9.38 -1.02
CA ALA A 27 -2.41 8.54 -1.54
C ALA A 27 -2.95 7.37 -2.36
N PHE A 28 -4.00 6.71 -1.88
CA PHE A 28 -4.62 5.61 -2.60
C PHE A 28 -5.30 6.06 -3.89
N ARG A 29 -5.88 7.25 -3.92
CA ARG A 29 -6.39 7.84 -5.17
C ARG A 29 -5.27 8.05 -6.18
N LEU A 30 -4.12 8.56 -5.76
CA LEU A 30 -2.95 8.70 -6.65
C LEU A 30 -2.48 7.35 -7.17
N PHE A 31 -2.47 6.34 -6.32
CA PHE A 31 -2.12 4.98 -6.72
C PHE A 31 -3.08 4.46 -7.80
N GLN A 32 -4.37 4.64 -7.59
CA GLN A 32 -5.41 4.20 -8.53
C GLN A 32 -5.37 4.98 -9.84
N GLN A 33 -5.10 6.28 -9.82
CA GLN A 33 -4.97 7.10 -11.03
C GLN A 33 -3.83 6.62 -11.92
N GLY A 34 -2.73 6.17 -11.33
CA GLY A 34 -1.65 5.54 -12.08
C GLY A 34 -1.97 4.12 -12.51
N ALA A 35 -3.14 3.60 -12.17
CA ALA A 35 -3.59 2.25 -12.46
C ALA A 35 -2.59 1.18 -11.99
N GLY A 36 -1.82 1.48 -10.93
CA GLY A 36 -0.78 0.59 -10.43
C GLY A 36 0.33 0.31 -11.42
N GLN A 37 0.40 1.05 -12.51
CA GLN A 37 1.44 0.89 -13.52
C GLN A 37 2.66 1.75 -13.18
N PRO A 38 3.88 1.21 -13.29
CA PRO A 38 5.06 2.06 -13.21
C PRO A 38 5.12 3.04 -14.39
N PRO A 39 5.61 4.26 -14.19
CA PRO A 39 6.06 4.79 -12.90
C PRO A 39 4.89 5.21 -12.01
N PHE A 40 4.98 4.87 -10.73
CA PHE A 40 4.03 5.37 -9.74
C PHE A 40 4.23 6.86 -9.50
N HIS A 41 3.20 7.53 -8.97
CA HIS A 41 3.34 8.94 -8.63
C HIS A 41 4.51 9.15 -7.64
N PRO A 42 5.44 10.10 -7.92
CA PRO A 42 6.65 10.26 -7.10
C PRO A 42 6.40 10.51 -5.61
N SER A 43 5.30 11.16 -5.26
CA SER A 43 4.98 11.45 -3.86
C SER A 43 4.72 10.20 -3.04
N LEU A 44 4.38 9.08 -3.68
CA LEU A 44 4.14 7.80 -3.00
C LEU A 44 5.43 7.10 -2.60
N ARG A 45 6.55 7.42 -3.22
CA ARG A 45 7.87 6.83 -2.97
C ARG A 45 7.82 5.30 -2.92
N ILE A 46 7.15 4.71 -3.89
CA ILE A 46 6.98 3.25 -3.95
C ILE A 46 8.30 2.59 -4.32
N ARG A 47 8.68 1.61 -3.53
CA ARG A 47 9.89 0.82 -3.76
C ARG A 47 9.75 -0.58 -3.17
N LYS A 48 10.60 -1.50 -3.64
CA LYS A 48 10.70 -2.83 -3.04
C LYS A 48 11.24 -2.71 -1.63
N MET A 49 10.66 -3.48 -0.72
CA MET A 49 11.06 -3.45 0.67
C MET A 49 12.29 -4.33 0.91
N ALA A 50 13.34 -3.75 1.48
CA ALA A 50 14.55 -4.50 1.80
C ALA A 50 14.26 -5.58 2.86
N GLY A 51 14.80 -6.78 2.67
CA GLY A 51 14.66 -7.88 3.63
C GLY A 51 13.31 -8.61 3.57
N HIS A 52 12.39 -8.21 2.71
CA HIS A 52 11.07 -8.84 2.56
C HIS A 52 10.76 -9.04 1.08
N PRO A 53 11.25 -10.13 0.47
CA PRO A 53 11.02 -10.40 -0.95
C PRO A 53 9.54 -10.38 -1.31
N GLY A 54 9.21 -9.73 -2.41
CA GLY A 54 7.84 -9.65 -2.92
C GLY A 54 6.98 -8.60 -2.25
N ILE A 55 7.47 -7.91 -1.22
CA ILE A 55 6.73 -6.85 -0.54
C ILE A 55 7.25 -5.49 -0.97
N TRP A 56 6.32 -4.59 -1.26
CA TRP A 56 6.58 -3.20 -1.65
C TRP A 56 6.12 -2.27 -0.54
N GLU A 57 6.76 -1.12 -0.44
CA GLU A 57 6.36 -0.06 0.48
C GLU A 57 6.01 1.21 -0.27
N GLY A 58 5.11 2.01 0.30
CA GLY A 58 4.78 3.33 -0.17
C GLY A 58 4.59 4.27 1.01
N HIS A 59 4.59 5.58 0.73
CA HIS A 59 4.49 6.60 1.78
C HIS A 59 3.18 7.35 1.70
N VAL A 60 2.53 7.50 2.85
CA VAL A 60 1.41 8.44 3.05
C VAL A 60 1.97 9.79 3.45
N THR A 61 2.85 9.79 4.45
CA THR A 61 3.62 10.94 4.93
C THR A 61 5.05 10.48 5.22
N LEU A 62 5.88 11.36 5.76
CA LEU A 62 7.22 10.95 6.19
C LEU A 62 7.20 9.90 7.29
N ASP A 63 6.17 9.91 8.15
CA ASP A 63 6.09 9.03 9.31
C ASP A 63 5.14 7.84 9.12
N TYR A 64 4.24 7.90 8.15
CA TYR A 64 3.25 6.87 7.90
C TYR A 64 3.46 6.24 6.54
N VAL A 65 3.48 4.92 6.53
CA VAL A 65 3.79 4.10 5.36
C VAL A 65 2.75 3.01 5.20
N PHE A 66 2.67 2.44 4.00
CA PHE A 66 1.85 1.26 3.74
C PHE A 66 2.68 0.22 3.00
N THR A 67 2.22 -1.03 3.08
CA THR A 67 2.87 -2.14 2.39
C THR A 67 1.86 -2.85 1.51
N PHE A 68 2.34 -3.43 0.42
CA PHE A 68 1.52 -4.22 -0.48
C PHE A 68 2.37 -5.27 -1.19
N HIS A 69 1.69 -6.28 -1.72
CA HIS A 69 2.28 -7.20 -2.67
C HIS A 69 1.38 -7.33 -3.89
N VAL A 70 1.90 -7.97 -4.92
CA VAL A 70 1.19 -8.12 -6.19
C VAL A 70 0.93 -9.60 -6.44
N GLU A 71 -0.31 -9.91 -6.80
CA GLU A 71 -0.73 -11.23 -7.22
C GLU A 71 -1.32 -11.17 -8.62
N ASN A 72 -1.41 -12.32 -9.29
CA ASN A 72 -2.17 -12.45 -10.52
C ASN A 72 -3.39 -13.33 -10.24
N ASP A 73 -4.55 -12.86 -10.68
CA ASP A 73 -5.77 -13.64 -10.59
C ASP A 73 -5.62 -14.86 -11.52
N PRO A 74 -5.68 -16.09 -10.99
CA PRO A 74 -5.49 -17.29 -11.82
C PRO A 74 -6.60 -17.49 -12.85
N ALA A 75 -7.79 -16.93 -12.61
CA ALA A 75 -8.92 -17.07 -13.52
C ALA A 75 -8.83 -16.11 -14.71
N THR A 76 -8.31 -14.90 -14.51
CA THR A 76 -8.32 -13.84 -15.52
C THR A 76 -6.92 -13.40 -15.96
N GLY A 77 -5.87 -13.74 -15.20
CA GLY A 77 -4.52 -13.21 -15.40
C GLY A 77 -4.39 -11.75 -14.96
N GLU A 78 -5.42 -11.19 -14.37
CA GLU A 78 -5.45 -9.78 -13.97
C GLU A 78 -4.54 -9.53 -12.78
N THR A 79 -3.85 -8.39 -12.78
CA THR A 79 -2.99 -7.97 -11.67
C THR A 79 -3.85 -7.55 -10.48
N VAL A 80 -3.53 -8.07 -9.30
CA VAL A 80 -4.20 -7.73 -8.05
C VAL A 80 -3.19 -7.12 -7.09
N PHE A 81 -3.45 -5.90 -6.64
CA PHE A 81 -2.67 -5.24 -5.60
C PHE A 81 -3.29 -5.54 -4.24
N VAL A 82 -2.53 -6.18 -3.36
CA VAL A 82 -2.99 -6.60 -2.04
C VAL A 82 -2.32 -5.71 -1.00
N PHE A 83 -3.10 -4.79 -0.40
CA PHE A 83 -2.61 -3.92 0.66
C PHE A 83 -2.58 -4.69 1.97
N ARG A 84 -1.40 -4.72 2.60
CA ARG A 84 -1.10 -5.62 3.71
C ARG A 84 -1.16 -4.94 5.07
N ASN A 85 -0.59 -3.75 5.17
CA ASN A 85 -0.56 -3.02 6.42
C ASN A 85 -0.39 -1.51 6.17
N ILE A 86 -0.71 -0.70 7.16
CA ILE A 86 -0.54 0.74 7.13
C ILE A 86 -0.30 1.24 8.55
N GLY A 87 0.63 2.16 8.72
CA GLY A 87 0.95 2.72 10.04
C GLY A 87 2.28 3.43 10.03
N THR A 88 2.86 3.59 11.20
CA THR A 88 4.22 4.08 11.33
C THR A 88 5.20 3.04 10.81
N ARG A 89 6.49 3.39 10.75
CA ARG A 89 7.53 2.45 10.28
C ARG A 89 7.65 1.19 11.13
N ASP A 90 6.98 1.12 12.28
CA ASP A 90 6.91 -0.10 13.06
C ASP A 90 6.28 -1.26 12.29
N ILE A 91 5.45 -0.98 11.29
CA ILE A 91 4.87 -2.04 10.44
C ILE A 91 5.92 -2.80 9.64
N TYR A 92 7.14 -2.27 9.49
CA TYR A 92 8.21 -2.96 8.78
C TYR A 92 8.64 -4.25 9.48
N ARG A 93 8.29 -4.44 10.73
CA ARG A 93 8.52 -5.69 11.45
C ARG A 93 7.55 -6.79 11.01
N LYS A 94 6.35 -6.42 10.58
CA LYS A 94 5.30 -7.30 10.05
C LYS A 94 4.60 -6.62 8.89
N PRO A 95 5.33 -6.43 7.80
CA PRO A 95 4.79 -5.69 6.67
C PRO A 95 3.66 -6.43 5.95
#